data_a1165f4158ebf11b9a7a9887861a683d
#
_entry.id   a1165f4158ebf11b9a7a9887861a683d
#
_cell.length_a   1.000
_cell.length_b   1.000
_cell.length_c   1.000
_cell.angle_alpha   90.00
_cell.angle_beta   90.00
_cell.angle_gamma   90.00
#
_symmetry.space_group_name_H-M   'P 1'
#
loop_
_entity.id
_entity.type
_entity.pdbx_description
1 polymer ?
#
loop_
_entity_poly.entity_id
_entity_poly.type
_entity_poly.pdbx_seq_one_letter_code
_entity_poly.pdbx_strand_id
1 'polypeptide(L)'
;TDDPKNSPYAESMNVPFIVRFPGKVIPRIDSELLLSSPDIMPTILGLCGLEKQIPATVEGRNYAGRFTGKDSSVPLRQGALYIKNIDGEKDADGKVISYFPVSRGIKTHQYTMSLTIDRKTKELKDILLFNDLEDPYQMQNLPWQENKGIVSDLCKQMVPLLKEADDPWYKEQILKELIPYGKE
;
A
#
# COMPACT_ATOMS: atom_id res chain seq x y z
N THR A 1 8.41 15.49 10.95
CA THR A 1 7.53 16.12 9.94
C THR A 1 6.23 16.54 10.59
N ASP A 2 5.73 17.73 10.27
CA ASP A 2 4.51 18.29 10.87
C ASP A 2 3.22 17.60 10.39
N ASP A 3 3.31 16.56 9.58
CA ASP A 3 2.19 15.76 9.07
C ASP A 3 2.46 14.26 9.22
N PRO A 4 2.31 13.71 10.44
CA PRO A 4 2.70 12.34 10.76
C PRO A 4 1.85 11.27 10.04
N LYS A 5 0.67 11.63 9.52
CA LYS A 5 -0.25 10.67 8.88
C LYS A 5 -0.18 10.67 7.34
N ASN A 6 0.67 11.49 6.76
CA ASN A 6 0.81 11.64 5.30
C ASN A 6 2.19 11.19 4.80
N SER A 7 2.85 10.31 5.52
CA SER A 7 4.18 9.84 5.18
C SER A 7 4.17 8.32 4.94
N PRO A 8 5.12 7.80 4.16
CA PRO A 8 5.23 6.35 3.91
C PRO A 8 5.89 5.59 5.06
N TYR A 9 6.27 6.27 6.15
CA TYR A 9 6.92 5.64 7.29
C TYR A 9 6.00 4.71 8.08
N ALA A 10 6.60 3.71 8.72
CA ALA A 10 5.88 2.70 9.49
C ALA A 10 4.99 3.31 10.59
N GLU A 11 5.43 4.38 11.27
CA GLU A 11 4.64 5.07 12.28
C GLU A 11 3.35 5.69 11.75
N SER A 12 3.32 6.00 10.44
CA SER A 12 2.12 6.51 9.77
C SER A 12 1.25 5.40 9.20
N MET A 13 1.86 4.34 8.68
CA MET A 13 1.17 3.30 7.92
C MET A 13 0.79 2.08 8.75
N ASN A 14 1.60 1.70 9.74
CA ASN A 14 1.31 0.54 10.56
C ASN A 14 0.36 0.92 11.70
N VAL A 15 -0.91 0.57 11.54
CA VAL A 15 -1.92 0.77 12.58
C VAL A 15 -2.35 -0.57 13.18
N PRO A 16 -2.56 -0.67 14.51
CA PRO A 16 -3.07 -1.88 15.13
C PRO A 16 -4.46 -2.23 14.58
N PHE A 17 -4.65 -3.51 14.23
CA PHE A 17 -5.95 -4.04 13.87
C PHE A 17 -6.30 -5.20 14.80
N ILE A 18 -7.25 -4.98 15.69
CA ILE A 18 -7.67 -5.94 16.72
C ILE A 18 -9.15 -6.28 16.53
N VAL A 19 -9.43 -7.57 16.38
CA VAL A 19 -10.81 -8.07 16.25
C VAL A 19 -11.14 -8.98 17.42
N ARG A 20 -12.24 -8.70 18.08
CA ARG A 20 -12.81 -9.56 19.12
C ARG A 20 -14.24 -9.96 18.73
N PHE A 21 -14.43 -11.25 18.44
CA PHE A 21 -15.73 -11.81 18.14
C PHE A 21 -15.84 -13.21 18.76
N PRO A 22 -16.27 -13.30 20.04
CA PRO A 22 -16.35 -14.55 20.78
C PRO A 22 -17.17 -15.60 20.05
N GLY A 23 -16.66 -16.84 20.01
CA GLY A 23 -17.31 -17.96 19.34
C GLY A 23 -17.15 -18.00 17.81
N LYS A 24 -16.55 -16.96 17.20
CA LYS A 24 -16.30 -16.92 15.75
C LYS A 24 -14.82 -16.70 15.40
N VAL A 25 -14.18 -15.73 16.02
CA VAL A 25 -12.77 -15.42 15.75
C VAL A 25 -11.87 -16.20 16.69
N ILE A 26 -10.86 -16.87 16.13
CA ILE A 26 -9.89 -17.66 16.90
C ILE A 26 -8.84 -16.69 17.47
N PRO A 27 -8.60 -16.69 18.79
CA PRO A 27 -7.57 -15.86 19.41
C PRO A 27 -6.18 -16.22 18.90
N ARG A 28 -5.52 -15.29 18.21
CA ARG A 28 -4.15 -15.42 17.71
C ARG A 28 -3.58 -14.08 17.29
N ILE A 29 -2.26 -14.04 17.13
CA ILE A 29 -1.57 -13.00 16.37
C ILE A 29 -1.35 -13.54 14.96
N ASP A 30 -1.68 -12.76 13.95
CA ASP A 30 -1.45 -13.09 12.54
C ASP A 30 -0.39 -12.16 11.97
N SER A 31 0.83 -12.65 11.86
CA SER A 31 1.98 -11.90 11.34
C SER A 31 2.15 -12.00 9.81
N GLU A 32 1.37 -12.87 9.15
CA GLU A 32 1.47 -13.08 7.69
C GLU A 32 0.46 -12.25 6.90
N LEU A 33 -0.58 -11.76 7.57
CA LEU A 33 -1.62 -11.00 6.90
C LEU A 33 -1.23 -9.53 6.77
N LEU A 34 -0.94 -9.08 5.57
CA LEU A 34 -0.86 -7.66 5.23
C LEU A 34 -2.28 -7.16 4.93
N LEU A 35 -2.96 -6.67 5.97
CA LEU A 35 -4.29 -6.10 5.86
C LEU A 35 -4.19 -4.64 5.41
N SER A 36 -4.84 -4.31 4.31
CA SER A 36 -4.94 -2.94 3.79
C SER A 36 -6.29 -2.31 4.14
N SER A 37 -6.36 -0.98 4.17
CA SER A 37 -7.60 -0.28 4.52
C SER A 37 -8.83 -0.71 3.70
N PRO A 38 -8.74 -0.95 2.37
CA PRO A 38 -9.86 -1.46 1.59
C PRO A 38 -10.38 -2.84 2.04
N ASP A 39 -9.52 -3.67 2.67
CA ASP A 39 -9.88 -5.02 3.10
C ASP A 39 -10.76 -5.04 4.37
N ILE A 40 -10.80 -3.94 5.12
CA ILE A 40 -11.45 -3.87 6.43
C ILE A 40 -12.96 -4.11 6.30
N MET A 41 -13.62 -3.35 5.44
CA MET A 41 -15.08 -3.42 5.29
C MET A 41 -15.54 -4.80 4.79
N PRO A 42 -15.01 -5.37 3.70
CA PRO A 42 -15.44 -6.68 3.23
C PRO A 42 -15.12 -7.79 4.24
N THR A 43 -14.03 -7.66 5.01
CA THR A 43 -13.69 -8.62 6.06
C THR A 43 -14.70 -8.56 7.22
N ILE A 44 -15.10 -7.37 7.65
CA ILE A 44 -16.14 -7.20 8.70
C ILE A 44 -17.46 -7.78 8.23
N LEU A 45 -17.90 -7.48 7.01
CA LEU A 45 -19.13 -8.05 6.45
C LEU A 45 -19.06 -9.58 6.40
N GLY A 46 -17.91 -10.14 5.99
CA GLY A 46 -17.70 -11.59 6.02
C GLY A 46 -17.77 -12.19 7.42
N LEU A 47 -17.19 -11.55 8.43
CA LEU A 47 -17.30 -11.98 9.83
C LEU A 47 -18.75 -11.96 10.34
N CYS A 48 -19.56 -11.04 9.82
CA CYS A 48 -20.99 -10.93 10.15
C CYS A 48 -21.87 -11.91 9.35
N GLY A 49 -21.30 -12.65 8.36
CA GLY A 49 -22.08 -13.55 7.48
C GLY A 49 -22.86 -12.79 6.40
N LEU A 50 -22.39 -11.62 6.03
CA LEU A 50 -23.01 -10.70 5.07
C LEU A 50 -22.20 -10.61 3.76
N GLU A 51 -21.47 -11.65 3.37
CA GLU A 51 -20.60 -11.68 2.20
C GLU A 51 -21.32 -11.29 0.91
N LYS A 52 -22.59 -11.71 0.79
CA LYS A 52 -23.44 -11.42 -0.37
C LYS A 52 -23.82 -9.93 -0.50
N GLN A 53 -23.62 -9.15 0.57
CA GLN A 53 -23.90 -7.71 0.58
C GLN A 53 -22.66 -6.86 0.28
N ILE A 54 -21.48 -7.49 0.06
CA ILE A 54 -20.29 -6.77 -0.35
C ILE A 54 -20.53 -6.25 -1.78
N PRO A 55 -20.51 -4.91 -1.99
CA PRO A 55 -20.68 -4.35 -3.33
C PRO A 55 -19.58 -4.81 -4.29
N ALA A 56 -19.93 -5.04 -5.55
CA ALA A 56 -18.97 -5.45 -6.58
C ALA A 56 -17.89 -4.39 -6.88
N THR A 57 -18.11 -3.14 -6.44
CA THR A 57 -17.17 -2.02 -6.58
C THR A 57 -16.11 -1.99 -5.48
N VAL A 58 -16.18 -2.92 -4.51
CA VAL A 58 -15.19 -2.98 -3.42
C VAL A 58 -13.91 -3.61 -3.93
N GLU A 59 -12.81 -2.86 -3.84
CA GLU A 59 -11.47 -3.29 -4.26
C GLU A 59 -10.77 -4.17 -3.21
N GLY A 60 -11.25 -4.13 -1.96
CA GLY A 60 -10.69 -4.88 -0.84
C GLY A 60 -11.03 -6.36 -0.86
N ARG A 61 -10.20 -7.16 -0.19
CA ARG A 61 -10.36 -8.61 -0.06
C ARG A 61 -11.04 -8.98 1.26
N ASN A 62 -11.91 -9.98 1.23
CA ASN A 62 -12.56 -10.50 2.43
C ASN A 62 -11.70 -11.60 3.08
N TYR A 63 -11.04 -11.28 4.18
CA TYR A 63 -10.21 -12.21 4.95
C TYR A 63 -10.93 -12.85 6.14
N ALA A 64 -12.27 -12.79 6.22
CA ALA A 64 -13.04 -13.35 7.35
C ALA A 64 -12.75 -14.84 7.59
N GLY A 65 -12.55 -15.64 6.53
CA GLY A 65 -12.16 -17.04 6.63
C GLY A 65 -10.88 -17.25 7.43
N ARG A 66 -9.89 -16.38 7.24
CA ARG A 66 -8.63 -16.43 7.98
C ARG A 66 -8.83 -16.15 9.48
N PHE A 67 -9.67 -15.18 9.84
CA PHE A 67 -9.98 -14.86 11.24
C PHE A 67 -10.76 -15.96 11.94
N THR A 68 -11.60 -16.68 11.22
CA THR A 68 -12.44 -17.76 11.78
C THR A 68 -11.80 -19.14 11.72
N GLY A 69 -10.56 -19.25 11.18
CA GLY A 69 -9.88 -20.53 10.99
C GLY A 69 -10.49 -21.42 9.92
N LYS A 70 -11.42 -20.90 9.12
CA LYS A 70 -11.95 -21.59 7.95
C LYS A 70 -10.92 -21.51 6.84
N ASP A 71 -10.90 -22.53 5.98
CA ASP A 71 -10.06 -22.50 4.79
C ASP A 71 -10.41 -21.28 3.93
N SER A 72 -9.42 -20.43 3.69
CA SER A 72 -9.62 -19.19 2.94
C SER A 72 -9.00 -19.35 1.56
N SER A 73 -9.82 -19.34 0.52
CA SER A 73 -9.37 -19.31 -0.87
C SER A 73 -8.81 -17.93 -1.28
N VAL A 74 -8.93 -16.94 -0.39
CA VAL A 74 -8.40 -15.58 -0.64
C VAL A 74 -6.89 -15.58 -0.44
N PRO A 75 -6.11 -15.36 -1.51
CA PRO A 75 -4.64 -15.35 -1.40
C PRO A 75 -4.16 -14.17 -0.56
N LEU A 76 -3.10 -14.41 0.20
CA LEU A 76 -2.43 -13.34 0.93
C LEU A 76 -1.80 -12.33 -0.04
N ARG A 77 -1.83 -11.05 0.33
CA ARG A 77 -1.11 -10.03 -0.41
C ARG A 77 0.38 -10.15 -0.14
N GLN A 78 1.19 -10.00 -1.17
CA GLN A 78 2.64 -9.90 -1.03
C GLN A 78 3.07 -8.49 -0.60
N GLY A 79 2.20 -7.51 -0.81
CA GLY A 79 2.40 -6.13 -0.40
C GLY A 79 1.10 -5.35 -0.32
N ALA A 80 1.11 -4.29 0.47
CA ALA A 80 0.04 -3.30 0.56
C ALA A 80 0.44 -2.02 -0.18
N LEU A 81 -0.46 -1.50 -1.01
CA LEU A 81 -0.22 -0.29 -1.80
C LEU A 81 -0.36 0.95 -0.91
N TYR A 82 0.59 1.86 -1.03
CA TYR A 82 0.54 3.20 -0.46
C TYR A 82 0.24 4.22 -1.56
N ILE A 83 -0.74 5.08 -1.31
CA ILE A 83 -1.15 6.13 -2.24
C ILE A 83 -1.18 7.47 -1.51
N LYS A 84 -0.38 8.43 -1.98
CA LYS A 84 -0.47 9.82 -1.57
C LYS A 84 -0.82 10.69 -2.77
N ASN A 85 -1.99 11.30 -2.72
CA ASN A 85 -2.51 12.13 -3.79
C ASN A 85 -3.20 13.38 -3.22
N ILE A 86 -2.43 14.19 -2.48
CA ILE A 86 -2.95 15.39 -1.82
C ILE A 86 -2.92 16.55 -2.82
N ASP A 87 -3.99 17.33 -2.83
CA ASP A 87 -4.00 18.62 -3.50
C ASP A 87 -2.93 19.53 -2.88
N GLY A 88 -2.52 20.53 -3.62
CA GLY A 88 -1.54 21.49 -3.13
C GLY A 88 -2.18 22.56 -2.26
N GLU A 89 -1.51 23.70 -2.21
CA GLU A 89 -2.02 24.90 -1.55
C GLU A 89 -3.28 25.41 -2.25
N LYS A 90 -4.19 25.94 -1.47
CA LYS A 90 -5.43 26.55 -1.95
C LYS A 90 -5.45 28.04 -1.58
N ASP A 91 -6.05 28.86 -2.44
CA ASP A 91 -6.32 30.25 -2.13
C ASP A 91 -7.53 30.39 -1.17
N ALA A 92 -7.89 31.64 -0.87
CA ALA A 92 -8.99 31.95 0.03
C ALA A 92 -10.36 31.43 -0.48
N ASP A 93 -10.50 31.26 -1.80
CA ASP A 93 -11.71 30.75 -2.47
C ASP A 93 -11.70 29.21 -2.60
N GLY A 94 -10.65 28.54 -2.07
CA GLY A 94 -10.51 27.08 -2.11
C GLY A 94 -9.97 26.52 -3.43
N LYS A 95 -9.55 27.39 -4.36
CA LYS A 95 -8.95 26.97 -5.63
C LYS A 95 -7.50 26.55 -5.42
N VAL A 96 -7.11 25.42 -6.00
CA VAL A 96 -5.73 24.90 -5.92
C VAL A 96 -4.80 25.84 -6.71
N ILE A 97 -3.81 26.43 -6.03
CA ILE A 97 -2.81 27.35 -6.59
C ILE A 97 -1.46 26.71 -6.79
N SER A 98 -1.16 25.65 -6.02
CA SER A 98 0.02 24.81 -6.24
C SER A 98 -0.34 23.34 -6.04
N TYR A 99 0.49 22.43 -6.56
CA TYR A 99 0.29 20.99 -6.39
C TYR A 99 1.48 20.37 -5.69
N PHE A 100 1.19 19.61 -4.62
CA PHE A 100 2.22 18.79 -4.01
C PHE A 100 2.61 17.62 -4.92
N PRO A 101 3.85 17.13 -4.81
CA PRO A 101 4.26 15.88 -5.45
C PRO A 101 3.32 14.74 -5.05
N VAL A 102 3.16 13.78 -5.93
CA VAL A 102 2.36 12.59 -5.67
C VAL A 102 3.26 11.39 -5.45
N SER A 103 2.83 10.49 -4.56
CA SER A 103 3.62 9.31 -4.23
C SER A 103 2.80 8.05 -4.35
N ARG A 104 3.48 6.99 -4.76
CA ARG A 104 3.01 5.60 -4.67
C ARG A 104 4.09 4.77 -4.04
N GLY A 105 3.69 3.79 -3.27
CA GLY A 105 4.62 2.92 -2.60
C GLY A 105 4.05 1.54 -2.33
N ILE A 106 4.89 0.68 -1.82
CA ILE A 106 4.54 -0.66 -1.41
C ILE A 106 5.14 -0.97 -0.04
N LYS A 107 4.33 -1.52 0.84
CA LYS A 107 4.75 -2.15 2.08
C LYS A 107 4.66 -3.65 1.91
N THR A 108 5.79 -4.33 2.02
CA THR A 108 5.88 -5.80 2.10
C THR A 108 6.20 -6.22 3.53
N HIS A 109 6.44 -7.52 3.77
CA HIS A 109 6.94 -7.99 5.08
C HIS A 109 8.38 -7.54 5.36
N GLN A 110 9.19 -7.35 4.30
CA GLN A 110 10.60 -7.00 4.45
C GLN A 110 10.90 -5.55 4.11
N TYR A 111 10.23 -5.00 3.11
CA TYR A 111 10.58 -3.67 2.59
C TYR A 111 9.39 -2.71 2.63
N THR A 112 9.73 -1.45 2.89
CA THR A 112 8.88 -0.30 2.57
C THR A 112 9.55 0.52 1.49
N MET A 113 8.85 0.78 0.40
CA MET A 113 9.31 1.64 -0.68
C MET A 113 8.25 2.68 -1.02
N SER A 114 8.67 3.92 -1.24
CA SER A 114 7.81 4.99 -1.75
C SER A 114 8.52 5.78 -2.83
N LEU A 115 7.88 5.91 -3.98
CA LEU A 115 8.33 6.74 -5.09
C LEU A 115 7.53 8.02 -5.11
N THR A 116 8.21 9.14 -5.27
CA THR A 116 7.61 10.47 -5.38
C THR A 116 7.94 11.08 -6.73
N ILE A 117 6.92 11.54 -7.45
CA ILE A 117 7.10 12.20 -8.74
C ILE A 117 6.53 13.62 -8.71
N ASP A 118 7.02 14.46 -9.61
CA ASP A 118 6.34 15.70 -9.94
C ASP A 118 4.99 15.41 -10.62
N ARG A 119 3.93 16.05 -10.16
CA ARG A 119 2.58 15.78 -10.68
C ARG A 119 2.42 16.16 -12.16
N LYS A 120 3.11 17.22 -12.60
CA LYS A 120 2.98 17.76 -13.96
C LYS A 120 3.97 17.12 -14.93
N THR A 121 5.26 17.08 -14.55
CA THR A 121 6.32 16.58 -15.45
C THR A 121 6.44 15.07 -15.40
N LYS A 122 5.89 14.41 -14.37
CA LYS A 122 6.02 12.98 -14.08
C LYS A 122 7.46 12.53 -13.79
N GLU A 123 8.36 13.48 -13.62
CA GLU A 123 9.74 13.18 -13.26
C GLU A 123 9.84 12.61 -11.85
N LEU A 124 10.66 11.58 -11.71
CA LEU A 124 10.99 11.00 -10.40
C LEU A 124 11.77 12.03 -9.58
N LYS A 125 11.25 12.35 -8.38
CA LYS A 125 11.86 13.28 -7.43
C LYS A 125 12.64 12.56 -6.35
N ASP A 126 12.08 11.46 -5.85
CA ASP A 126 12.67 10.73 -4.73
C ASP A 126 12.19 9.28 -4.67
N ILE A 127 13.05 8.42 -4.13
CA ILE A 127 12.72 7.05 -3.73
C ILE A 127 13.17 6.86 -2.28
N LEU A 128 12.20 6.61 -1.40
CA LEU A 128 12.45 6.10 -0.06
C LEU A 128 12.42 4.58 -0.10
N LEU A 129 13.44 3.94 0.48
CA LEU A 129 13.57 2.48 0.54
C LEU A 129 14.09 2.08 1.91
N PHE A 130 13.38 1.22 2.61
CA PHE A 130 13.76 0.70 3.93
C PHE A 130 13.70 -0.82 3.95
N ASN A 131 14.67 -1.46 4.63
CA ASN A 131 14.58 -2.87 5.00
C ASN A 131 14.04 -2.96 6.43
N ASP A 132 12.73 -3.17 6.57
CA ASP A 132 12.04 -3.12 7.86
C ASP A 132 12.41 -4.28 8.80
N LEU A 133 13.05 -5.34 8.31
CA LEU A 133 13.57 -6.41 9.15
C LEU A 133 14.89 -6.02 9.85
N GLU A 134 15.70 -5.20 9.19
CA GLU A 134 17.00 -4.74 9.73
C GLU A 134 16.86 -3.37 10.42
N ASP A 135 15.95 -2.54 9.91
CA ASP A 135 15.66 -1.20 10.42
C ASP A 135 14.16 -0.99 10.63
N PRO A 136 13.57 -1.60 11.68
CA PRO A 136 12.13 -1.52 11.93
C PRO A 136 11.61 -0.10 12.25
N TYR A 137 12.51 0.81 12.59
CA TYR A 137 12.20 2.22 12.84
C TYR A 137 12.46 3.14 11.65
N GLN A 138 12.93 2.58 10.53
CA GLN A 138 13.16 3.31 9.29
C GLN A 138 14.05 4.55 9.45
N MET A 139 15.11 4.40 10.23
CA MET A 139 16.07 5.46 10.53
C MET A 139 17.09 5.67 9.41
N GLN A 140 17.29 4.66 8.53
CA GLN A 140 18.29 4.66 7.47
C GLN A 140 17.64 4.36 6.12
N ASN A 141 17.44 5.42 5.32
CA ASN A 141 17.02 5.25 3.94
C ASN A 141 18.14 4.58 3.13
N LEU A 142 17.84 3.44 2.51
CA LEU A 142 18.78 2.75 1.64
C LEU A 142 18.97 3.53 0.34
N PRO A 143 20.21 3.77 -0.12
CA PRO A 143 20.46 4.46 -1.38
C PRO A 143 19.94 3.59 -2.54
N TRP A 144 18.85 4.00 -3.14
CA TRP A 144 18.16 3.21 -4.15
C TRP A 144 19.04 2.97 -5.41
N GLN A 145 19.97 3.88 -5.69
CA GLN A 145 20.93 3.75 -6.81
C GLN A 145 21.82 2.51 -6.68
N GLU A 146 22.13 2.13 -5.42
CA GLU A 146 22.93 0.94 -5.10
C GLU A 146 22.03 -0.31 -4.96
N ASN A 147 20.71 -0.12 -4.81
CA ASN A 147 19.72 -1.15 -4.57
C ASN A 147 18.71 -1.31 -5.73
N LYS A 148 19.15 -1.07 -6.96
CA LYS A 148 18.28 -1.09 -8.16
C LYS A 148 17.51 -2.40 -8.35
N GLY A 149 18.12 -3.52 -7.98
CA GLY A 149 17.49 -4.85 -8.05
C GLY A 149 16.25 -4.91 -7.13
N ILE A 150 16.39 -4.47 -5.87
CA ILE A 150 15.29 -4.43 -4.90
C ILE A 150 14.19 -3.48 -5.38
N VAL A 151 14.56 -2.28 -5.83
CA VAL A 151 13.61 -1.29 -6.37
C VAL A 151 12.83 -1.88 -7.55
N SER A 152 13.52 -2.52 -8.50
CA SER A 152 12.88 -3.16 -9.65
C SER A 152 11.88 -4.25 -9.22
N ASP A 153 12.26 -5.11 -8.29
CA ASP A 153 11.39 -6.20 -7.85
C ASP A 153 10.19 -5.69 -7.05
N LEU A 154 10.34 -4.64 -6.26
CA LEU A 154 9.24 -3.97 -5.59
C LEU A 154 8.32 -3.25 -6.60
N CYS A 155 8.87 -2.61 -7.62
CA CYS A 155 8.07 -2.03 -8.70
C CYS A 155 7.26 -3.09 -9.45
N LYS A 156 7.84 -4.26 -9.75
CA LYS A 156 7.10 -5.38 -10.36
C LYS A 156 5.94 -5.84 -9.48
N GLN A 157 6.13 -5.87 -8.16
CA GLN A 157 5.05 -6.21 -7.22
C GLN A 157 3.98 -5.10 -7.13
N MET A 158 4.36 -3.83 -7.33
CA MET A 158 3.40 -2.71 -7.35
C MET A 158 2.50 -2.72 -8.59
N VAL A 159 3.01 -3.13 -9.75
CA VAL A 159 2.26 -3.09 -11.02
C VAL A 159 0.88 -3.75 -10.92
N PRO A 160 0.73 -5.00 -10.44
CA PRO A 160 -0.59 -5.62 -10.31
C PRO A 160 -1.49 -4.90 -9.30
N LEU A 161 -0.93 -4.34 -8.22
CA LEU A 161 -1.70 -3.59 -7.23
C LEU A 161 -2.23 -2.27 -7.80
N LEU A 162 -1.41 -1.54 -8.57
CA LEU A 162 -1.83 -0.33 -9.27
C LEU A 162 -2.90 -0.62 -10.33
N LYS A 163 -2.79 -1.77 -11.00
CA LYS A 163 -3.80 -2.22 -11.96
C LYS A 163 -5.12 -2.56 -11.28
N GLU A 164 -5.07 -3.27 -10.16
CA GLU A 164 -6.26 -3.63 -9.35
C GLU A 164 -6.98 -2.38 -8.86
N ALA A 165 -6.24 -1.34 -8.47
CA ALA A 165 -6.73 -0.05 -8.00
C ALA A 165 -7.12 0.93 -9.14
N ASP A 166 -7.06 0.53 -10.40
CA ASP A 166 -7.26 1.41 -11.58
C ASP A 166 -6.44 2.72 -11.51
N ASP A 167 -5.26 2.67 -10.89
CA ASP A 167 -4.44 3.83 -10.61
C ASP A 167 -3.84 4.44 -11.89
N PRO A 168 -3.81 5.78 -12.02
CA PRO A 168 -3.21 6.47 -13.17
C PRO A 168 -1.77 6.07 -13.47
N TRP A 169 -0.95 5.76 -12.45
CA TRP A 169 0.45 5.35 -12.64
C TRP A 169 0.60 4.07 -13.45
N TYR A 170 -0.37 3.15 -13.34
CA TYR A 170 -0.41 1.97 -14.19
C TYR A 170 -0.68 2.34 -15.65
N LYS A 171 -1.69 3.20 -15.91
CA LYS A 171 -2.08 3.64 -17.26
C LYS A 171 -0.97 4.47 -17.92
N GLU A 172 -0.34 5.35 -17.15
CA GLU A 172 0.74 6.22 -17.61
C GLU A 172 2.11 5.51 -17.63
N GLN A 173 2.19 4.25 -17.19
CA GLN A 173 3.41 3.42 -17.17
C GLN A 173 4.58 4.09 -16.42
N ILE A 174 4.30 4.79 -15.33
CA ILE A 174 5.30 5.57 -14.55
C ILE A 174 6.46 4.70 -14.07
N LEU A 175 6.22 3.43 -13.71
CA LEU A 175 7.27 2.53 -13.20
C LEU A 175 8.15 1.91 -14.29
N LYS A 176 7.86 2.18 -15.57
CA LYS A 176 8.51 1.52 -16.71
C LYS A 176 10.05 1.64 -16.70
N GLU A 177 10.56 2.80 -16.33
CA GLU A 177 12.02 3.04 -16.32
C GLU A 177 12.74 2.37 -15.16
N LEU A 178 12.01 2.04 -14.07
CA LEU A 178 12.55 1.38 -12.89
C LEU A 178 12.50 -0.15 -12.97
N ILE A 179 11.72 -0.68 -13.90
CA ILE A 179 11.65 -2.11 -14.17
C ILE A 179 12.51 -2.39 -15.39
N PRO A 180 13.72 -2.93 -15.25
CA PRO A 180 14.50 -3.33 -16.41
C PRO A 180 13.69 -4.35 -17.20
N TYR A 181 13.56 -4.11 -18.51
CA TYR A 181 12.96 -5.07 -19.42
C TYR A 181 13.75 -6.37 -19.31
N GLY A 182 13.13 -7.39 -18.73
CA GLY A 182 13.61 -8.74 -18.91
C GLY A 182 13.63 -8.96 -20.43
N LYS A 183 14.79 -9.35 -20.97
CA LYS A 183 14.79 -9.98 -22.27
C LYS A 183 13.90 -11.21 -22.12
N GLU A 184 12.80 -11.25 -22.87
CA GLU A 184 12.03 -12.45 -23.09
C GLU A 184 12.94 -13.54 -23.65
#